data_8ee2f45853ea838b52335f12f6e35ee1
#
_entry.id   8ee2f45853ea838b52335f12f6e35ee1
#
_cell.length_a   1.000
_cell.length_b   1.000
_cell.length_c   1.000
_cell.angle_alpha   90.00
_cell.angle_beta   90.00
_cell.angle_gamma   90.00
#
_symmetry.space_group_name_H-M   'P 1'
#
loop_
_entity.id
_entity.type
_entity.pdbx_description
1 polymer ?
#
loop_
_entity_poly.entity_id
_entity_poly.type
_entity_poly.pdbx_seq_one_letter_code
_entity_poly.pdbx_strand_id
1 'polypeptide(L)'
;MILFEWNPDKARSNLAKHGVAFEDARLVWEDPNYLLQQDHHEGGEERWQIIGYAQGVVILVVWHTYPDPNDEEKVRIIGARKAERRERRAYEQGI
;
A
#
# COMPACT_ATOMS: atom_id res chain seq x y z
N MET A 1 11.41 -10.33 7.69
CA MET A 1 10.32 -9.57 8.36
C MET A 1 10.27 -8.15 7.81
N ILE A 2 9.10 -7.69 7.42
CA ILE A 2 8.95 -6.34 6.90
C ILE A 2 8.83 -5.35 8.05
N LEU A 3 9.59 -4.26 7.98
CA LEU A 3 9.54 -3.16 8.93
C LEU A 3 8.80 -2.01 8.28
N PHE A 4 7.66 -1.66 8.84
CA PHE A 4 6.82 -0.57 8.33
C PHE A 4 7.09 0.71 9.10
N GLU A 5 7.11 1.81 8.37
CA GLU A 5 7.18 3.15 8.96
C GLU A 5 6.21 4.06 8.22
N TRP A 6 5.83 5.17 8.84
CA TRP A 6 5.02 6.20 8.20
C TRP A 6 5.08 7.49 9.01
N ASN A 7 4.69 8.56 8.35
CA ASN A 7 4.55 9.87 8.99
C ASN A 7 3.22 9.93 9.73
N PRO A 8 3.20 10.24 11.03
CA PRO A 8 1.94 10.27 11.81
C PRO A 8 0.91 11.25 11.27
N ASP A 9 1.33 12.38 10.73
CA ASP A 9 0.39 13.37 10.18
C ASP A 9 -0.28 12.84 8.91
N LYS A 10 0.48 12.14 8.06
CA LYS A 10 -0.07 11.51 6.87
C LYS A 10 -1.04 10.39 7.24
N ALA A 11 -0.73 9.64 8.29
CA ALA A 11 -1.61 8.57 8.77
C ALA A 11 -2.95 9.14 9.22
N ARG A 12 -2.93 10.23 9.99
CA ARG A 12 -4.15 10.87 10.46
C ARG A 12 -4.98 11.44 9.30
N SER A 13 -4.31 12.13 8.39
CA SER A 13 -4.95 12.72 7.21
C SER A 13 -5.58 11.63 6.32
N ASN A 14 -4.87 10.55 6.12
CA ASN A 14 -5.36 9.43 5.31
C ASN A 14 -6.59 8.79 5.94
N LEU A 15 -6.55 8.58 7.26
CA LEU A 15 -7.69 8.01 7.97
C LEU A 15 -8.92 8.90 7.86
N ALA A 16 -8.73 10.22 8.03
CA ALA A 16 -9.84 11.17 7.91
C ALA A 16 -10.41 11.21 6.49
N LYS A 17 -9.56 11.12 5.48
CA LYS A 17 -9.96 11.26 4.08
C LYS A 17 -10.54 9.97 3.48
N HIS A 18 -9.92 8.84 3.79
CA HIS A 18 -10.24 7.56 3.16
C HIS A 18 -10.78 6.50 4.10
N GLY A 19 -10.76 6.75 5.39
CA GLY A 19 -11.26 5.78 6.38
C GLY A 19 -10.37 4.56 6.55
N VAL A 20 -9.12 4.61 6.11
CA VAL A 20 -8.19 3.50 6.19
C VAL A 20 -7.00 3.88 7.06
N ALA A 21 -6.79 3.11 8.12
CA ALA A 21 -5.62 3.29 9.00
C ALA A 21 -4.41 2.60 8.37
N PHE A 22 -3.23 3.20 8.54
CA PHE A 22 -2.00 2.59 8.02
C PHE A 22 -1.69 1.26 8.72
N GLU A 23 -2.11 1.11 9.97
CA GLU A 23 -1.99 -0.16 10.70
C GLU A 23 -2.76 -1.28 10.00
N ASP A 24 -3.88 -0.97 9.36
CA ASP A 24 -4.63 -1.94 8.59
C ASP A 24 -4.04 -2.12 7.19
N ALA A 25 -3.54 -1.04 6.60
CA ALA A 25 -2.96 -1.08 5.27
C ALA A 25 -1.76 -2.04 5.20
N ARG A 26 -0.93 -2.10 6.24
CA ARG A 26 0.22 -3.00 6.27
C ARG A 26 -0.16 -4.48 6.14
N LEU A 27 -1.41 -4.82 6.46
CA LEU A 27 -1.88 -6.20 6.40
C LEU A 27 -2.02 -6.72 4.97
N VAL A 28 -2.05 -5.82 3.98
CA VAL A 28 -2.08 -6.23 2.58
C VAL A 28 -0.86 -7.07 2.22
N TRP A 29 0.29 -6.80 2.85
CA TRP A 29 1.51 -7.59 2.59
C TRP A 29 1.38 -9.04 3.03
N GLU A 30 0.37 -9.39 3.83
CA GLU A 30 0.12 -10.77 4.27
C GLU A 30 -0.79 -11.52 3.29
N ASP A 31 -1.38 -10.84 2.31
CA ASP A 31 -2.18 -11.49 1.29
C ASP A 31 -1.25 -12.24 0.32
N PRO A 32 -1.36 -13.57 0.21
CA PRO A 32 -0.48 -14.33 -0.68
C PRO A 32 -0.66 -14.01 -2.17
N ASN A 33 -1.75 -13.33 -2.53
CA ASN A 33 -2.07 -13.00 -3.91
C ASN A 33 -1.94 -11.51 -4.22
N TYR A 34 -1.25 -10.74 -3.38
CA TYR A 34 -1.12 -9.31 -3.61
C TYR A 34 -0.53 -9.01 -4.97
N LEU A 35 -0.94 -7.88 -5.54
CA LEU A 35 -0.43 -7.37 -6.81
C LEU A 35 0.46 -6.16 -6.51
N LEU A 36 1.72 -6.22 -6.93
CA LEU A 36 2.68 -5.15 -6.71
C LEU A 36 2.99 -4.49 -8.05
N GLN A 37 2.82 -3.17 -8.12
CA GLN A 37 3.06 -2.40 -9.34
C GLN A 37 3.89 -1.18 -9.03
N GLN A 38 4.79 -0.83 -9.95
CA GLN A 38 5.49 0.43 -9.85
C GLN A 38 4.55 1.55 -10.27
N ASP A 39 4.46 2.58 -9.44
CA ASP A 39 3.62 3.72 -9.71
C ASP A 39 4.44 4.85 -10.34
N HIS A 40 3.77 5.95 -10.61
CA HIS A 40 4.39 7.13 -11.18
C HIS A 40 5.54 7.63 -10.29
N HIS A 41 6.66 7.94 -10.93
CA HIS A 41 7.87 8.40 -10.25
C HIS A 41 7.89 9.93 -10.23
N GLU A 42 8.00 10.50 -9.03
CA GLU A 42 8.01 11.93 -8.83
C GLU A 42 9.07 12.31 -7.80
N GLY A 43 9.78 13.42 -8.06
CA GLY A 43 10.73 13.96 -7.10
C GLY A 43 11.93 13.09 -6.78
N GLY A 44 12.31 12.19 -7.68
CA GLY A 44 13.48 11.34 -7.50
C GLY A 44 13.26 10.10 -6.64
N GLU A 45 12.09 9.94 -6.05
CA GLU A 45 11.76 8.77 -5.24
C GLU A 45 10.73 7.91 -5.93
N GLU A 46 11.04 6.62 -6.10
CA GLU A 46 10.13 5.68 -6.74
C GLU A 46 8.98 5.33 -5.81
N ARG A 47 7.77 5.38 -6.35
CA ARG A 47 6.56 5.01 -5.63
C ARG A 47 6.03 3.70 -6.17
N TRP A 48 5.46 2.92 -5.26
CA TRP A 48 4.90 1.61 -5.57
C TRP A 48 3.47 1.52 -5.07
N GLN A 49 2.68 0.68 -5.73
CA GLN A 49 1.33 0.32 -5.27
C GLN A 49 1.30 -1.16 -4.95
N ILE A 50 0.71 -1.51 -3.82
CA ILE A 50 0.36 -2.89 -3.55
C ILE A 50 -1.15 -2.97 -3.41
N ILE A 51 -1.75 -3.94 -4.06
CA ILE A 51 -3.19 -4.15 -4.05
C ILE A 51 -3.46 -5.54 -3.50
N GLY A 52 -4.33 -5.64 -2.51
CA GLY A 52 -4.67 -6.91 -1.94
C GLY A 52 -5.66 -6.80 -0.79
N TYR A 53 -6.03 -7.94 -0.24
CA TYR A 53 -6.93 -7.99 0.88
C TYR A 53 -6.22 -7.65 2.19
N ALA A 54 -6.85 -6.79 2.97
CA ALA A 54 -6.46 -6.57 4.35
C ALA A 54 -7.32 -7.51 5.21
N GLN A 55 -6.69 -8.50 5.84
CA GLN A 55 -7.35 -9.52 6.66
C GLN A 55 -8.45 -10.31 5.94
N GLY A 56 -8.36 -10.43 4.63
CA GLY A 56 -9.35 -11.18 3.85
C GLY A 56 -10.73 -10.53 3.77
N VAL A 57 -10.84 -9.26 4.18
CA VAL A 57 -12.15 -8.58 4.26
C VAL A 57 -12.34 -7.53 3.17
N VAL A 58 -11.33 -6.70 2.95
CA VAL A 58 -11.45 -5.57 2.02
C VAL A 58 -10.18 -5.46 1.17
N ILE A 59 -10.36 -5.17 -0.12
CA ILE A 59 -9.22 -4.95 -1.01
C ILE A 59 -8.80 -3.48 -0.90
N LEU A 60 -7.55 -3.26 -0.56
CA LEU A 60 -6.96 -1.93 -0.44
C LEU A 60 -5.90 -1.72 -1.51
N VAL A 61 -5.71 -0.46 -1.87
CA VAL A 61 -4.53 -0.01 -2.63
C VAL A 61 -3.67 0.78 -1.65
N VAL A 62 -2.42 0.38 -1.52
CA VAL A 62 -1.48 1.03 -0.60
C VAL A 62 -0.31 1.57 -1.37
N TRP A 63 -0.07 2.88 -1.28
CA TRP A 63 1.10 3.52 -1.87
C TRP A 63 2.23 3.52 -0.87
N HIS A 64 3.41 3.16 -1.33
CA HIS A 64 4.56 3.08 -0.46
C HIS A 64 5.86 3.33 -1.22
N THR A 65 6.92 3.56 -0.46
CA THR A 65 8.27 3.69 -0.98
C THR A 65 9.19 2.74 -0.21
N TYR A 66 10.38 2.54 -0.76
CA TYR A 66 11.45 1.80 -0.09
C TYR A 66 12.54 2.80 0.29
N PRO A 67 12.55 3.28 1.55
CA PRO A 67 13.50 4.33 1.95
C PRO A 67 14.97 3.92 1.88
N ASP A 68 15.25 2.62 1.98
CA ASP A 68 16.59 2.09 1.79
C ASP A 68 16.61 1.29 0.49
N PRO A 69 17.29 1.77 -0.57
CA PRO A 69 17.28 1.09 -1.87
C PRO A 69 17.90 -0.30 -1.83
N ASN A 70 18.64 -0.63 -0.77
CA ASN A 70 19.27 -1.94 -0.61
C ASN A 70 18.48 -2.88 0.29
N ASP A 71 17.33 -2.45 0.81
CA ASP A 71 16.56 -3.26 1.75
C ASP A 71 15.05 -3.10 1.51
N GLU A 72 14.49 -4.01 0.73
CA GLU A 72 13.05 -4.02 0.43
C GLU A 72 12.19 -4.44 1.62
N GLU A 73 12.79 -4.86 2.71
CA GLU A 73 12.05 -5.15 3.93
C GLU A 73 11.73 -3.90 4.74
N LYS A 74 12.30 -2.76 4.37
CA LYS A 74 11.93 -1.47 4.94
C LYS A 74 10.95 -0.79 4.01
N VAL A 75 9.72 -0.59 4.50
CA VAL A 75 8.62 -0.05 3.70
C VAL A 75 8.07 1.19 4.39
N ARG A 76 7.97 2.29 3.63
CA ARG A 76 7.30 3.50 4.10
C ARG A 76 5.96 3.63 3.44
N ILE A 77 4.89 3.54 4.24
CA ILE A 77 3.52 3.74 3.73
C ILE A 77 3.26 5.23 3.59
N ILE A 78 2.72 5.65 2.45
CA ILE A 78 2.44 7.06 2.18
C ILE A 78 0.96 7.34 1.89
N GLY A 79 0.16 6.31 1.62
CA GLY A 79 -1.27 6.47 1.41
C GLY A 79 -1.95 5.13 1.26
N ALA A 80 -3.24 5.10 1.55
CA ALA A 80 -4.03 3.88 1.41
C ALA A 80 -5.51 4.23 1.26
N ARG A 81 -6.20 3.51 0.40
CA ARG A 81 -7.65 3.63 0.26
C ARG A 81 -8.24 2.30 -0.21
N LYS A 82 -9.56 2.20 -0.15
CA LYS A 82 -10.24 1.05 -0.71
C LYS A 82 -10.05 1.02 -2.21
N ALA A 83 -9.89 -0.17 -2.77
CA ALA A 83 -9.72 -0.35 -4.20
C ALA A 83 -10.98 0.07 -4.94
N GLU A 84 -10.79 0.72 -6.09
CA GLU A 84 -11.87 1.01 -7.01
C GLU A 84 -12.14 -0.21 -7.88
N ARG A 85 -13.25 -0.19 -8.60
CA ARG A 85 -13.69 -1.33 -9.41
C ARG A 85 -12.61 -1.84 -10.36
N ARG A 86 -11.93 -0.93 -11.06
CA ARG A 86 -10.87 -1.29 -11.99
C ARG A 86 -9.71 -1.98 -11.30
N GLU A 87 -9.35 -1.50 -10.11
CA GLU A 87 -8.26 -2.06 -9.32
C GLU A 87 -8.62 -3.43 -8.77
N ARG A 88 -9.86 -3.60 -8.31
CA ARG A 88 -10.32 -4.92 -7.87
C ARG A 88 -10.29 -5.93 -9.01
N ARG A 89 -10.68 -5.52 -10.22
CA ARG A 89 -10.60 -6.39 -11.40
C ARG A 89 -9.16 -6.81 -11.70
N ALA A 90 -8.22 -5.87 -11.67
CA ALA A 90 -6.81 -6.17 -11.90
C ALA A 90 -6.31 -7.19 -10.89
N TYR A 91 -6.65 -7.00 -9.62
CA TYR A 91 -6.28 -7.91 -8.56
C TYR A 91 -6.88 -9.32 -8.80
N GLU A 92 -8.16 -9.39 -9.12
CA GLU A 92 -8.85 -10.65 -9.34
C GLU A 92 -8.32 -11.41 -10.55
N GLN A 93 -7.86 -10.69 -11.56
CA GLN A 93 -7.27 -11.29 -12.77
C GLN A 93 -5.79 -11.64 -12.59
N GLY A 94 -5.15 -11.16 -11.55
CA GLY A 94 -3.74 -11.40 -11.30
C GLY A 94 -2.81 -10.69 -12.24
N ILE A 95 -3.23 -9.55 -12.77
CA ILE A 95 -2.46 -8.79 -13.77
C ILE A 95 -1.62 -7.70 -13.13
#